data_78884abc163f94f14c4f62398800bfcb
#
_entry.id   78884abc163f94f14c4f62398800bfcb
#
_cell.length_a   1.000
_cell.length_b   1.000
_cell.length_c   1.000
_cell.angle_alpha   90.00
_cell.angle_beta   90.00
_cell.angle_gamma   90.00
#
_symmetry.space_group_name_H-M   'P 1'
#
loop_
_entity.id
_entity.type
_entity.pdbx_description
1 polymer ?
#
loop_
_entity_poly.entity_id
_entity_poly.type
_entity_poly.pdbx_seq_one_letter_code
_entity_poly.pdbx_strand_id
1 'polypeptide(L)'
;MQTAAMPVPARKRNGGSFGFIAYANSCVEKLRDEGRYDAAYKLKMYLRRFIAYLGKNEVPFKDFDALLMRNYHTWLKNQELGRNTISLYIRNLKRVYKLAVNDGLAADINPFEGLDVSYHVKKYRNGLTLDEVKRLRSLDLSGEPRQIVFARDIFLFTVYTKGMKSDDIFRLTRENIKDGRLTYRQHLTGKEISMPWEPPMQEIADRYKRKGTTLLFPVITAKSPREQWKQYDGILHRINYSLKKLGEMMELGYPLNLTVARHSWESMTKSVSISDIL
;
A
#
# COMPACT_ATOMS: atom_id res chain seq x y z
N MET A 1 -2.98 -12.72 -30.96
CA MET A 1 -4.16 -12.53 -30.11
C MET A 1 -4.57 -11.07 -30.22
N GLN A 2 -5.65 -10.82 -30.96
CA GLN A 2 -6.20 -9.48 -31.18
C GLN A 2 -6.81 -8.98 -29.88
N THR A 3 -6.29 -7.88 -29.34
CA THR A 3 -6.91 -7.14 -28.25
C THR A 3 -8.18 -6.50 -28.78
N ALA A 4 -9.33 -7.02 -28.37
CA ALA A 4 -10.63 -6.43 -28.67
C ALA A 4 -10.68 -4.99 -28.17
N ALA A 5 -10.89 -4.04 -29.06
CA ALA A 5 -11.18 -2.65 -28.76
C ALA A 5 -12.45 -2.61 -27.88
N MET A 6 -12.34 -1.97 -26.72
CA MET A 6 -13.46 -1.85 -25.78
C MET A 6 -14.52 -0.91 -26.33
N PRO A 7 -15.82 -1.17 -26.08
CA PRO A 7 -16.88 -0.27 -26.46
C PRO A 7 -16.71 1.07 -25.70
N VAL A 8 -16.59 2.13 -26.48
CA VAL A 8 -16.65 3.52 -25.98
C VAL A 8 -18.00 3.67 -25.26
N PRO A 9 -18.03 4.08 -23.98
CA PRO A 9 -19.28 4.28 -23.27
C PRO A 9 -20.14 5.28 -24.03
N ALA A 10 -21.36 4.86 -24.37
CA ALA A 10 -22.33 5.68 -25.11
C ALA A 10 -22.45 7.08 -24.49
N ARG A 11 -22.32 8.12 -25.32
CA ARG A 11 -22.54 9.53 -24.96
C ARG A 11 -23.86 9.67 -24.20
N LYS A 12 -23.83 9.67 -22.88
CA LYS A 12 -24.96 10.16 -22.10
C LYS A 12 -25.09 11.66 -22.35
N ARG A 13 -26.14 12.03 -23.09
CA ARG A 13 -26.61 13.40 -23.31
C ARG A 13 -27.14 13.94 -21.96
N ASN A 14 -26.25 14.30 -21.06
CA ASN A 14 -26.55 15.26 -20.00
C ASN A 14 -25.53 16.38 -20.18
N GLY A 15 -25.97 17.63 -20.33
CA GLY A 15 -25.28 18.83 -20.79
C GLY A 15 -23.96 19.24 -20.13
N GLY A 16 -23.13 18.31 -19.63
CA GLY A 16 -21.76 18.51 -19.21
C GLY A 16 -20.79 17.90 -20.24
N SER A 17 -19.87 18.68 -20.76
CA SER A 17 -18.78 18.25 -21.64
C SER A 17 -18.06 17.06 -20.99
N PHE A 18 -18.01 15.90 -21.67
CA PHE A 18 -17.20 14.75 -21.24
C PHE A 18 -15.72 15.16 -21.32
N GLY A 19 -15.07 15.28 -20.17
CA GLY A 19 -13.71 15.75 -20.06
C GLY A 19 -12.83 14.82 -19.22
N PHE A 20 -11.71 15.35 -18.77
CA PHE A 20 -10.69 14.56 -18.06
C PHE A 20 -11.18 13.93 -16.75
N ILE A 21 -11.95 14.67 -15.94
CA ILE A 21 -12.42 14.17 -14.64
C ILE A 21 -13.44 13.06 -14.80
N ALA A 22 -14.38 13.20 -15.74
CA ALA A 22 -15.35 12.15 -16.05
C ALA A 22 -14.66 10.87 -16.53
N TYR A 23 -13.66 10.99 -17.43
CA TYR A 23 -12.87 9.88 -17.88
C TYR A 23 -12.05 9.24 -16.75
N ALA A 24 -11.40 10.04 -15.92
CA ALA A 24 -10.63 9.55 -14.78
C ALA A 24 -11.50 8.79 -13.76
N ASN A 25 -12.75 9.24 -13.55
CA ASN A 25 -13.71 8.50 -12.72
C ASN A 25 -14.10 7.17 -13.36
N SER A 26 -14.25 7.07 -14.67
CA SER A 26 -14.48 5.77 -15.34
C SER A 26 -13.29 4.82 -15.14
N CYS A 27 -12.05 5.34 -15.17
CA CYS A 27 -10.87 4.54 -14.81
C CYS A 27 -10.91 4.06 -13.35
N VAL A 28 -11.43 4.86 -12.41
CA VAL A 28 -11.62 4.43 -11.01
C VAL A 28 -12.62 3.26 -10.93
N GLU A 29 -13.76 3.35 -11.63
CA GLU A 29 -14.74 2.26 -11.62
C GLU A 29 -14.17 0.99 -12.27
N LYS A 30 -13.48 1.10 -13.40
CA LYS A 30 -12.79 -0.03 -14.02
C LYS A 30 -11.82 -0.73 -13.06
N LEU A 31 -11.03 0.03 -12.30
CA LEU A 31 -10.12 -0.54 -11.30
C LEU A 31 -10.89 -1.26 -10.18
N ARG A 32 -12.09 -0.81 -9.81
CA ARG A 32 -12.96 -1.48 -8.82
C ARG A 32 -13.50 -2.80 -9.37
N ASP A 33 -13.95 -2.80 -10.61
CA ASP A 33 -14.48 -3.99 -11.29
C ASP A 33 -13.40 -5.06 -11.45
N GLU A 34 -12.13 -4.62 -11.67
CA GLU A 34 -10.94 -5.48 -11.69
C GLU A 34 -10.51 -5.95 -10.27
N GLY A 35 -11.23 -5.58 -9.19
CA GLY A 35 -10.85 -5.90 -7.80
C GLY A 35 -9.63 -5.13 -7.27
N ARG A 36 -9.13 -4.13 -7.98
CA ARG A 36 -7.95 -3.33 -7.64
C ARG A 36 -8.31 -2.12 -6.76
N TYR A 37 -8.94 -2.40 -5.62
CA TYR A 37 -9.53 -1.39 -4.74
C TYR A 37 -8.54 -0.36 -4.21
N ASP A 38 -7.32 -0.76 -3.87
CA ASP A 38 -6.25 0.16 -3.42
C ASP A 38 -5.87 1.16 -4.52
N ALA A 39 -5.71 0.68 -5.75
CA ALA A 39 -5.40 1.54 -6.89
C ALA A 39 -6.55 2.50 -7.20
N ALA A 40 -7.80 2.02 -7.14
CA ALA A 40 -9.00 2.83 -7.32
C ALA A 40 -9.11 3.92 -6.24
N TYR A 41 -8.89 3.56 -4.98
CA TYR A 41 -8.91 4.50 -3.86
C TYR A 41 -7.85 5.60 -4.01
N LYS A 42 -6.61 5.21 -4.32
CA LYS A 42 -5.50 6.16 -4.53
C LYS A 42 -5.78 7.09 -5.70
N LEU A 43 -6.23 6.55 -6.85
CA LEU A 43 -6.59 7.39 -7.99
C LEU A 43 -7.68 8.39 -7.63
N LYS A 44 -8.72 7.96 -6.92
CA LYS A 44 -9.78 8.85 -6.45
C LYS A 44 -9.26 9.95 -5.51
N MET A 45 -8.30 9.64 -4.63
CA MET A 45 -7.65 10.65 -3.79
C MET A 45 -6.88 11.68 -4.63
N TYR A 46 -6.14 11.25 -5.65
CA TYR A 46 -5.40 12.15 -6.52
C TYR A 46 -6.35 13.07 -7.29
N LEU A 47 -7.47 12.53 -7.79
CA LEU A 47 -8.50 13.31 -8.47
C LEU A 47 -9.16 14.34 -7.56
N ARG A 48 -9.49 13.99 -6.32
CA ARG A 48 -10.03 14.95 -5.34
C ARG A 48 -9.11 16.15 -5.14
N ARG A 49 -7.81 15.90 -5.05
CA ARG A 49 -6.83 16.97 -4.89
C ARG A 49 -6.76 17.87 -6.13
N PHE A 50 -6.85 17.27 -7.32
CA PHE A 50 -6.87 18.01 -8.58
C PHE A 50 -8.17 18.82 -8.74
N ILE A 51 -9.33 18.25 -8.41
CA ILE A 51 -10.62 18.95 -8.39
C ILE A 51 -10.59 20.15 -7.41
N ALA A 52 -10.00 19.96 -6.22
CA ALA A 52 -9.85 21.05 -5.24
C ALA A 52 -9.00 22.21 -5.78
N TYR A 53 -7.94 21.91 -6.54
CA TYR A 53 -7.15 22.92 -7.24
C TYR A 53 -7.95 23.62 -8.33
N LEU A 54 -8.70 22.88 -9.15
CA LEU A 54 -9.47 23.44 -10.27
C LEU A 54 -10.62 24.35 -9.81
N GLY A 55 -11.15 24.15 -8.60
CA GLY A 55 -12.38 24.82 -8.13
C GLY A 55 -13.64 24.47 -8.94
N LYS A 56 -13.56 23.45 -9.81
CA LYS A 56 -14.64 22.98 -10.69
C LYS A 56 -14.55 21.47 -10.87
N ASN A 57 -15.67 20.83 -11.18
CA ASN A 57 -15.79 19.36 -11.25
C ASN A 57 -15.42 18.75 -12.60
N GLU A 58 -15.03 19.56 -13.58
CA GLU A 58 -14.64 19.07 -14.89
C GLU A 58 -13.63 20.01 -15.57
N VAL A 59 -12.77 19.42 -16.42
CA VAL A 59 -11.89 20.14 -17.34
C VAL A 59 -11.94 19.43 -18.70
N PRO A 60 -12.33 20.14 -19.78
CA PRO A 60 -12.29 19.58 -21.13
C PRO A 60 -10.86 19.18 -21.52
N PHE A 61 -10.72 18.10 -22.30
CA PHE A 61 -9.38 17.66 -22.75
C PHE A 61 -8.61 18.74 -23.52
N LYS A 62 -9.28 19.60 -24.27
CA LYS A 62 -8.64 20.71 -24.98
C LYS A 62 -8.00 21.76 -24.06
N ASP A 63 -8.50 21.87 -22.80
CA ASP A 63 -8.03 22.81 -21.80
C ASP A 63 -7.03 22.14 -20.84
N PHE A 64 -6.74 20.84 -21.04
CA PHE A 64 -5.79 20.08 -20.25
C PHE A 64 -4.39 20.20 -20.89
N ASP A 65 -3.75 21.33 -20.67
CA ASP A 65 -2.49 21.71 -21.30
C ASP A 65 -1.30 21.81 -20.34
N ALA A 66 -0.14 22.16 -20.87
CA ALA A 66 1.09 22.30 -20.11
C ALA A 66 1.05 23.47 -19.10
N LEU A 67 0.28 24.53 -19.38
CA LEU A 67 0.13 25.66 -18.45
C LEU A 67 -0.67 25.23 -17.22
N LEU A 68 -1.80 24.55 -17.44
CA LEU A 68 -2.62 23.99 -16.35
C LEU A 68 -1.78 23.09 -15.44
N MET A 69 -0.97 22.21 -16.03
CA MET A 69 -0.19 21.25 -15.26
C MET A 69 0.99 21.87 -14.51
N ARG A 70 1.63 22.91 -15.09
CA ARG A 70 2.65 23.70 -14.38
C ARG A 70 2.05 24.44 -13.19
N ASN A 71 0.89 25.07 -13.37
CA ASN A 71 0.19 25.79 -12.32
C ASN A 71 -0.26 24.83 -11.19
N TYR A 72 -0.79 23.66 -11.54
CA TYR A 72 -1.13 22.62 -10.54
C TYR A 72 0.10 22.12 -9.77
N HIS A 73 1.22 21.89 -10.45
CA HIS A 73 2.47 21.48 -9.82
C HIS A 73 3.00 22.54 -8.83
N THR A 74 2.95 23.82 -9.21
CA THR A 74 3.29 24.93 -8.32
C THR A 74 2.36 25.00 -7.12
N TRP A 75 1.05 24.85 -7.35
CA TRP A 75 0.08 24.80 -6.26
C TRP A 75 0.35 23.65 -5.29
N LEU A 76 0.69 22.45 -5.79
CA LEU A 76 1.08 21.30 -4.94
C LEU A 76 2.31 21.59 -4.08
N LYS A 77 3.31 22.30 -4.63
CA LYS A 77 4.51 22.72 -3.86
C LYS A 77 4.14 23.66 -2.72
N ASN A 78 3.21 24.57 -2.93
CA ASN A 78 2.74 25.51 -1.92
C ASN A 78 1.86 24.84 -0.83
N GLN A 79 1.52 23.55 -0.98
CA GLN A 79 0.77 22.78 0.03
C GLN A 79 1.68 22.03 1.02
N GLU A 80 2.96 22.37 1.10
CA GLU A 80 3.96 21.73 1.98
C GLU A 80 4.08 20.21 1.80
N LEU A 81 3.74 19.69 0.62
CA LEU A 81 3.83 18.28 0.31
C LEU A 81 5.25 17.86 0.00
N GLY A 82 5.65 16.68 0.48
CA GLY A 82 6.93 16.09 0.13
C GLY A 82 7.06 15.81 -1.38
N ARG A 83 8.27 15.98 -1.92
CA ARG A 83 8.59 15.83 -3.35
C ARG A 83 8.07 14.54 -3.98
N ASN A 84 8.23 13.39 -3.29
CA ASN A 84 7.71 12.11 -3.77
C ASN A 84 6.17 12.08 -3.83
N THR A 85 5.49 12.77 -2.91
CA THR A 85 4.04 12.89 -2.91
C THR A 85 3.57 13.70 -4.12
N ILE A 86 4.21 14.82 -4.41
CA ILE A 86 3.94 15.65 -5.61
C ILE A 86 4.13 14.81 -6.87
N SER A 87 5.26 14.08 -6.97
CA SER A 87 5.53 13.17 -8.09
C SER A 87 4.43 12.12 -8.28
N LEU A 88 3.87 11.58 -7.18
CA LEU A 88 2.77 10.60 -7.26
C LEU A 88 1.50 11.24 -7.84
N TYR A 89 1.12 12.45 -7.42
CA TYR A 89 -0.03 13.16 -7.98
C TYR A 89 0.13 13.34 -9.48
N ILE A 90 1.23 13.93 -9.91
CA ILE A 90 1.48 14.23 -11.33
C ILE A 90 1.54 12.95 -12.17
N ARG A 91 2.28 11.92 -11.74
CA ARG A 91 2.40 10.66 -12.50
C ARG A 91 1.07 9.93 -12.67
N ASN A 92 0.18 10.00 -11.68
CA ASN A 92 -1.13 9.36 -11.81
C ASN A 92 -2.04 10.12 -12.78
N LEU A 93 -2.04 11.45 -12.77
CA LEU A 93 -2.76 12.24 -13.79
C LEU A 93 -2.18 11.98 -15.19
N LYS A 94 -0.84 11.95 -15.33
CA LYS A 94 -0.17 11.61 -16.60
C LYS A 94 -0.58 10.22 -17.12
N ARG A 95 -0.67 9.23 -16.23
CA ARG A 95 -1.14 7.88 -16.59
C ARG A 95 -2.56 7.91 -17.13
N VAL A 96 -3.47 8.61 -16.47
CA VAL A 96 -4.87 8.73 -16.91
C VAL A 96 -4.95 9.46 -18.24
N TYR A 97 -4.20 10.56 -18.42
CA TYR A 97 -4.16 11.30 -19.68
C TYR A 97 -3.68 10.41 -20.84
N LYS A 98 -2.61 9.63 -20.65
CA LYS A 98 -2.13 8.68 -21.65
C LYS A 98 -3.18 7.61 -22.01
N LEU A 99 -3.96 7.15 -21.05
CA LEU A 99 -5.07 6.24 -21.35
C LEU A 99 -6.13 6.92 -22.21
N ALA A 100 -6.46 8.18 -21.92
CA ALA A 100 -7.41 8.94 -22.73
C ALA A 100 -6.91 9.21 -24.16
N VAL A 101 -5.60 9.41 -24.34
CA VAL A 101 -4.97 9.49 -25.68
C VAL A 101 -5.11 8.17 -26.42
N ASN A 102 -4.78 7.05 -25.77
CA ASN A 102 -4.91 5.71 -26.37
C ASN A 102 -6.36 5.37 -26.75
N ASP A 103 -7.33 5.87 -25.98
CA ASP A 103 -8.75 5.69 -26.26
C ASP A 103 -9.31 6.73 -27.29
N GLY A 104 -8.45 7.57 -27.86
CA GLY A 104 -8.81 8.57 -28.88
C GLY A 104 -9.63 9.77 -28.34
N LEU A 105 -9.64 9.99 -27.03
CA LEU A 105 -10.42 11.05 -26.37
C LEU A 105 -9.62 12.34 -26.13
N ALA A 106 -8.31 12.27 -26.13
CA ALA A 106 -7.38 13.40 -25.95
C ALA A 106 -6.35 13.45 -27.07
N ALA A 107 -5.83 14.64 -27.36
CA ALA A 107 -4.74 14.82 -28.31
C ALA A 107 -3.44 14.22 -27.74
N ASP A 108 -2.60 13.68 -28.63
CA ASP A 108 -1.26 13.17 -28.24
C ASP A 108 -0.27 14.33 -28.07
N ILE A 109 -0.53 15.12 -27.05
CA ILE A 109 0.38 16.15 -26.54
C ILE A 109 0.93 15.71 -25.20
N ASN A 110 2.04 16.33 -24.74
CA ASN A 110 2.59 16.05 -23.42
C ASN A 110 2.36 17.23 -22.44
N PRO A 111 1.20 17.33 -21.79
CA PRO A 111 0.92 18.42 -20.84
C PRO A 111 1.85 18.42 -19.61
N PHE A 112 2.64 17.37 -19.42
CA PHE A 112 3.52 17.17 -18.27
C PHE A 112 5.00 17.45 -18.59
N GLU A 113 5.26 18.05 -19.76
CA GLU A 113 6.61 18.37 -20.16
C GLU A 113 7.27 19.37 -19.20
N GLY A 114 8.55 19.14 -18.89
CA GLY A 114 9.33 19.97 -17.97
C GLY A 114 8.97 19.84 -16.48
N LEU A 115 7.99 18.99 -16.12
CA LEU A 115 7.68 18.73 -14.71
C LEU A 115 8.61 17.66 -14.13
N ASP A 116 9.23 17.98 -12.99
CA ASP A 116 10.00 16.98 -12.23
C ASP A 116 9.06 16.01 -11.55
N VAL A 117 8.98 14.81 -12.11
CA VAL A 117 8.19 13.69 -11.60
C VAL A 117 9.07 12.53 -11.13
N SER A 118 10.37 12.80 -10.90
CA SER A 118 11.33 11.81 -10.43
C SER A 118 10.99 11.34 -9.02
N TYR A 119 11.29 10.07 -8.75
CA TYR A 119 11.19 9.52 -7.41
C TYR A 119 12.53 9.61 -6.70
N HIS A 120 12.55 10.25 -5.54
CA HIS A 120 13.75 10.35 -4.72
C HIS A 120 13.77 9.23 -3.69
N VAL A 121 14.72 8.31 -3.82
CA VAL A 121 14.96 7.26 -2.83
C VAL A 121 15.60 7.90 -1.60
N LYS A 122 15.02 7.70 -0.43
CA LYS A 122 15.70 8.06 0.82
C LYS A 122 16.95 7.18 0.97
N LYS A 123 18.11 7.81 1.22
CA LYS A 123 19.39 7.11 1.42
C LYS A 123 19.37 6.23 2.67
N TYR A 124 18.66 6.66 3.70
CA TYR A 124 18.56 5.95 4.98
C TYR A 124 17.15 5.40 5.16
N ARG A 125 17.07 4.13 5.51
CA ARG A 125 15.84 3.44 5.88
C ARG A 125 15.96 3.05 7.33
N ASN A 126 15.04 3.52 8.17
CA ASN A 126 14.99 3.13 9.56
C ASN A 126 14.65 1.64 9.65
N GLY A 127 15.44 0.92 10.43
CA GLY A 127 15.22 -0.48 10.81
C GLY A 127 15.70 -0.66 12.23
N LEU A 128 15.10 -1.55 12.99
CA LEU A 128 15.56 -1.91 14.33
C LEU A 128 16.85 -2.73 14.23
N THR A 129 17.77 -2.50 15.17
CA THR A 129 18.88 -3.40 15.44
C THR A 129 18.39 -4.70 16.06
N LEU A 130 19.26 -5.71 16.15
CA LEU A 130 18.95 -6.98 16.82
C LEU A 130 18.53 -6.76 18.29
N ASP A 131 19.26 -5.92 19.01
CA ASP A 131 18.98 -5.65 20.42
C ASP A 131 17.64 -4.91 20.61
N GLU A 132 17.30 -3.99 19.69
CA GLU A 132 16.00 -3.33 19.70
C GLU A 132 14.86 -4.32 19.37
N VAL A 133 15.06 -5.29 18.48
CA VAL A 133 14.09 -6.36 18.22
C VAL A 133 13.92 -7.25 19.46
N LYS A 134 14.99 -7.63 20.13
CA LYS A 134 14.94 -8.38 21.39
C LYS A 134 14.22 -7.57 22.49
N ARG A 135 14.52 -6.28 22.61
CA ARG A 135 13.84 -5.37 23.55
C ARG A 135 12.35 -5.26 23.26
N LEU A 136 11.95 -5.13 21.97
CA LEU A 136 10.54 -5.11 21.57
C LEU A 136 9.85 -6.44 21.91
N ARG A 137 10.51 -7.57 21.72
CA ARG A 137 9.99 -8.91 22.05
C ARG A 137 9.71 -9.05 23.55
N SER A 138 10.65 -8.59 24.39
CA SER A 138 10.59 -8.70 25.86
C SER A 138 9.79 -7.60 26.55
N LEU A 139 9.27 -6.63 25.80
CA LEU A 139 8.52 -5.51 26.36
C LEU A 139 7.28 -6.00 27.11
N ASP A 140 7.14 -5.63 28.39
CA ASP A 140 5.96 -5.94 29.17
C ASP A 140 4.75 -5.12 28.67
N LEU A 141 3.75 -5.82 28.17
CA LEU A 141 2.50 -5.28 27.65
C LEU A 141 1.29 -5.81 28.41
N SER A 142 1.48 -6.29 29.65
CA SER A 142 0.41 -6.90 30.46
C SER A 142 -0.74 -5.93 30.74
N GLY A 143 -0.45 -4.63 30.86
CA GLY A 143 -1.43 -3.56 31.04
C GLY A 143 -1.97 -2.94 29.75
N GLU A 144 -1.47 -3.35 28.60
CA GLU A 144 -1.78 -2.70 27.34
C GLU A 144 -2.97 -3.36 26.62
N PRO A 145 -3.72 -2.58 25.81
CA PRO A 145 -4.79 -3.11 24.97
C PRO A 145 -4.29 -4.23 24.04
N ARG A 146 -5.11 -5.27 23.85
CA ARG A 146 -4.80 -6.41 22.97
C ARG A 146 -4.33 -6.01 21.56
N GLN A 147 -4.78 -4.86 21.05
CA GLN A 147 -4.37 -4.36 19.74
C GLN A 147 -2.88 -3.95 19.71
N ILE A 148 -2.29 -3.50 20.83
CA ILE A 148 -0.87 -3.17 20.92
C ILE A 148 -0.04 -4.46 20.94
N VAL A 149 -0.46 -5.47 21.70
CA VAL A 149 0.15 -6.80 21.70
C VAL A 149 0.11 -7.41 20.28
N PHE A 150 -1.05 -7.33 19.62
CA PHE A 150 -1.20 -7.81 18.25
C PHE A 150 -0.26 -7.10 17.27
N ALA A 151 -0.14 -5.77 17.38
CA ALA A 151 0.75 -5.00 16.51
C ALA A 151 2.23 -5.38 16.71
N ARG A 152 2.68 -5.57 17.98
CA ARG A 152 4.01 -6.10 18.28
C ARG A 152 4.24 -7.46 17.64
N ASP A 153 3.28 -8.36 17.81
CA ASP A 153 3.39 -9.73 17.32
C ASP A 153 3.46 -9.78 15.78
N ILE A 154 2.65 -8.97 15.09
CA ILE A 154 2.72 -8.86 13.61
C ILE A 154 4.04 -8.21 13.15
N PHE A 155 4.58 -7.24 13.89
CA PHE A 155 5.89 -6.67 13.60
C PHE A 155 6.98 -7.75 13.70
N LEU A 156 7.03 -8.48 14.82
CA LEU A 156 7.99 -9.57 15.05
C LEU A 156 7.82 -10.69 14.00
N PHE A 157 6.58 -11.08 13.71
CA PHE A 157 6.30 -12.07 12.68
C PHE A 157 6.79 -11.61 11.30
N THR A 158 6.65 -10.31 10.97
CA THR A 158 7.22 -9.74 9.74
C THR A 158 8.75 -9.87 9.71
N VAL A 159 9.42 -9.61 10.83
CA VAL A 159 10.88 -9.78 10.94
C VAL A 159 11.25 -11.24 10.76
N TYR A 160 10.65 -12.16 11.50
CA TYR A 160 10.94 -13.60 11.46
C TYR A 160 10.66 -14.24 10.10
N THR A 161 9.64 -13.77 9.40
CA THR A 161 9.31 -14.20 8.03
C THR A 161 10.08 -13.46 6.93
N LYS A 162 11.28 -12.95 7.26
CA LYS A 162 12.20 -12.30 6.31
C LYS A 162 11.61 -11.09 5.61
N GLY A 163 10.83 -10.28 6.33
CA GLY A 163 10.22 -9.08 5.80
C GLY A 163 8.99 -9.36 4.93
N MET A 164 8.23 -10.42 5.21
CA MET A 164 6.97 -10.72 4.52
C MET A 164 6.03 -9.51 4.51
N LYS A 165 5.34 -9.29 3.41
CA LYS A 165 4.35 -8.21 3.33
C LYS A 165 3.09 -8.56 4.13
N SER A 166 2.49 -7.56 4.75
CA SER A 166 1.25 -7.72 5.52
C SER A 166 0.10 -8.33 4.72
N ASP A 167 0.02 -8.05 3.41
CA ASP A 167 -0.99 -8.66 2.53
C ASP A 167 -0.79 -10.17 2.41
N ASP A 168 0.45 -10.64 2.35
CA ASP A 168 0.78 -12.06 2.36
C ASP A 168 0.53 -12.67 3.76
N ILE A 169 0.94 -11.99 4.86
CA ILE A 169 0.76 -12.46 6.24
C ILE A 169 -0.71 -12.78 6.54
N PHE A 170 -1.63 -11.87 6.18
CA PHE A 170 -3.06 -12.05 6.48
C PHE A 170 -3.79 -13.02 5.54
N ARG A 171 -3.09 -13.55 4.53
CA ARG A 171 -3.56 -14.64 3.66
C ARG A 171 -3.01 -16.00 4.05
N LEU A 172 -2.03 -16.06 4.97
CA LEU A 172 -1.45 -17.33 5.39
C LEU A 172 -2.50 -18.21 6.07
N THR A 173 -2.47 -19.47 5.67
CA THR A 173 -3.21 -20.55 6.30
C THR A 173 -2.27 -21.55 6.95
N ARG A 174 -2.79 -22.43 7.78
CA ARG A 174 -2.01 -23.53 8.38
C ARG A 174 -1.50 -24.52 7.34
N GLU A 175 -2.17 -24.61 6.20
CA GLU A 175 -1.76 -25.45 5.07
C GLU A 175 -0.47 -24.96 4.42
N ASN A 176 -0.10 -23.68 4.63
CA ASN A 176 1.19 -23.16 4.19
C ASN A 176 2.37 -23.70 5.01
N ILE A 177 2.09 -24.36 6.15
CA ILE A 177 3.13 -24.91 7.04
C ILE A 177 3.12 -26.42 6.90
N LYS A 178 4.18 -26.96 6.30
CA LYS A 178 4.35 -28.42 6.09
C LYS A 178 5.83 -28.77 6.29
N ASP A 179 6.09 -29.91 6.89
CA ASP A 179 7.44 -30.47 7.06
C ASP A 179 8.46 -29.47 7.64
N GLY A 180 8.04 -28.70 8.65
CA GLY A 180 8.86 -27.69 9.30
C GLY A 180 9.18 -26.48 8.41
N ARG A 181 8.43 -26.26 7.37
CA ARG A 181 8.62 -25.14 6.43
C ARG A 181 7.35 -24.37 6.21
N LEU A 182 7.49 -23.04 6.09
CA LEU A 182 6.46 -22.13 5.60
C LEU A 182 6.68 -21.91 4.09
N THR A 183 5.70 -22.31 3.28
CA THR A 183 5.71 -22.10 1.84
C THR A 183 4.45 -21.36 1.41
N TYR A 184 4.63 -20.25 0.69
CA TYR A 184 3.53 -19.43 0.20
C TYR A 184 3.86 -18.80 -1.15
N ARG A 185 2.81 -18.43 -1.89
CA ARG A 185 2.92 -17.67 -3.12
C ARG A 185 2.69 -16.20 -2.86
N GLN A 186 3.70 -15.37 -3.11
CA GLN A 186 3.62 -13.94 -2.91
C GLN A 186 2.52 -13.32 -3.78
N HIS A 187 1.55 -12.67 -3.17
CA HIS A 187 0.36 -12.17 -3.85
C HIS A 187 0.67 -11.19 -5.00
N LEU A 188 1.63 -10.28 -4.79
CA LEU A 188 1.95 -9.24 -5.78
C LEU A 188 2.70 -9.77 -7.01
N THR A 189 3.63 -10.72 -6.84
CA THR A 189 4.56 -11.17 -7.89
C THR A 189 4.26 -12.58 -8.39
N GLY A 190 3.43 -13.33 -7.67
CA GLY A 190 3.18 -14.75 -7.93
C GLY A 190 4.38 -15.66 -7.62
N LYS A 191 5.50 -15.11 -7.10
CA LYS A 191 6.68 -15.89 -6.77
C LYS A 191 6.42 -16.79 -5.56
N GLU A 192 6.81 -18.05 -5.65
CA GLU A 192 6.81 -18.97 -4.53
C GLU A 192 8.02 -18.69 -3.62
N ILE A 193 7.76 -18.63 -2.32
CA ILE A 193 8.76 -18.40 -1.27
C ILE A 193 8.62 -19.51 -0.24
N SER A 194 9.74 -20.12 0.11
CA SER A 194 9.82 -21.15 1.15
C SER A 194 10.93 -20.80 2.15
N MET A 195 10.63 -21.00 3.44
CA MET A 195 11.57 -20.74 4.54
C MET A 195 11.31 -21.73 5.69
N PRO A 196 12.29 -21.96 6.60
CA PRO A 196 12.05 -22.71 7.82
C PRO A 196 10.92 -22.09 8.64
N TRP A 197 10.12 -22.95 9.28
CA TRP A 197 9.10 -22.54 10.25
C TRP A 197 9.69 -22.65 11.65
N GLU A 198 9.95 -21.52 12.27
CA GLU A 198 10.71 -21.44 13.52
C GLU A 198 9.80 -21.33 14.75
N PRO A 199 10.26 -21.76 15.94
CA PRO A 199 9.46 -21.72 17.16
C PRO A 199 8.86 -20.36 17.49
N PRO A 200 9.53 -19.20 17.34
CA PRO A 200 8.93 -17.90 17.60
C PRO A 200 7.77 -17.55 16.66
N MET A 201 7.80 -18.06 15.43
CA MET A 201 6.66 -17.90 14.49
C MET A 201 5.46 -18.72 14.97
N GLN A 202 5.71 -19.94 15.44
CA GLN A 202 4.67 -20.83 15.97
C GLN A 202 4.02 -20.24 17.22
N GLU A 203 4.82 -19.73 18.17
CA GLU A 203 4.32 -19.06 19.38
C GLU A 203 3.34 -17.92 19.05
N ILE A 204 3.72 -17.07 18.07
CA ILE A 204 2.86 -15.97 17.64
C ILE A 204 1.60 -16.50 16.99
N ALA A 205 1.70 -17.46 16.06
CA ALA A 205 0.55 -18.02 15.36
C ALA A 205 -0.46 -18.69 16.31
N ASP A 206 0.02 -19.35 17.36
CA ASP A 206 -0.84 -20.05 18.33
C ASP A 206 -1.66 -19.09 19.20
N ARG A 207 -1.16 -17.88 19.49
CA ARG A 207 -1.91 -16.84 20.23
C ARG A 207 -3.19 -16.41 19.50
N TYR A 208 -3.20 -16.51 18.16
CA TYR A 208 -4.30 -16.05 17.31
C TYR A 208 -5.13 -17.19 16.72
N LYS A 209 -4.88 -18.42 17.16
CA LYS A 209 -5.63 -19.60 16.72
C LYS A 209 -7.11 -19.46 17.06
N ARG A 210 -7.98 -19.66 16.05
CA ARG A 210 -9.44 -19.69 16.21
C ARG A 210 -10.03 -20.98 15.62
N LYS A 211 -11.08 -21.49 16.25
CA LYS A 211 -11.87 -22.60 15.68
C LYS A 211 -12.63 -22.12 14.43
N GLY A 212 -12.80 -23.00 13.45
CA GLY A 212 -13.59 -22.72 12.24
C GLY A 212 -12.89 -21.92 11.14
N THR A 213 -11.58 -21.69 11.27
CA THR A 213 -10.77 -21.05 10.23
C THR A 213 -9.39 -21.69 10.10
N THR A 214 -8.88 -21.74 8.87
CA THR A 214 -7.51 -22.18 8.56
C THR A 214 -6.50 -21.04 8.61
N LEU A 215 -6.95 -19.76 8.61
CA LEU A 215 -6.08 -18.60 8.63
C LEU A 215 -5.20 -18.58 9.88
N LEU A 216 -3.92 -18.22 9.74
CA LEU A 216 -3.02 -18.01 10.88
C LEU A 216 -3.45 -16.80 11.70
N PHE A 217 -3.83 -15.71 11.01
CA PHE A 217 -4.30 -14.47 11.62
C PHE A 217 -5.72 -14.16 11.11
N PRO A 218 -6.77 -14.65 11.76
CA PRO A 218 -8.16 -14.54 11.29
C PRO A 218 -8.74 -13.15 11.55
N VAL A 219 -8.15 -12.11 10.96
CA VAL A 219 -8.55 -10.71 11.11
C VAL A 219 -9.38 -10.19 9.94
N ILE A 220 -9.33 -10.89 8.78
CA ILE A 220 -10.15 -10.60 7.62
C ILE A 220 -11.23 -11.68 7.56
N THR A 221 -12.47 -11.27 7.80
CA THR A 221 -13.63 -12.19 7.91
C THR A 221 -14.71 -11.91 6.86
N ALA A 222 -14.62 -10.79 6.18
CA ALA A 222 -15.58 -10.41 5.15
C ALA A 222 -15.55 -11.38 3.97
N LYS A 223 -16.71 -11.58 3.34
CA LYS A 223 -16.86 -12.49 2.18
C LYS A 223 -16.58 -11.79 0.85
N SER A 224 -16.99 -10.53 0.71
CA SER A 224 -16.79 -9.82 -0.56
C SER A 224 -15.38 -9.23 -0.66
N PRO A 225 -14.75 -9.25 -1.84
CA PRO A 225 -13.41 -8.68 -2.03
C PRO A 225 -13.28 -7.21 -1.61
N ARG A 226 -14.33 -6.42 -1.85
CA ARG A 226 -14.38 -5.00 -1.46
C ARG A 226 -14.34 -4.82 0.07
N GLU A 227 -15.10 -5.65 0.79
CA GLU A 227 -15.13 -5.58 2.25
C GLU A 227 -13.85 -6.14 2.86
N GLN A 228 -13.28 -7.20 2.28
CA GLN A 228 -11.96 -7.71 2.66
C GLN A 228 -10.90 -6.62 2.54
N TRP A 229 -10.88 -5.88 1.42
CA TRP A 229 -9.97 -4.76 1.24
C TRP A 229 -10.17 -3.68 2.31
N LYS A 230 -11.42 -3.29 2.62
CA LYS A 230 -11.71 -2.32 3.68
C LYS A 230 -11.25 -2.79 5.06
N GLN A 231 -11.49 -4.07 5.39
CA GLN A 231 -11.01 -4.65 6.64
C GLN A 231 -9.49 -4.64 6.71
N TYR A 232 -8.82 -5.05 5.64
CA TYR A 232 -7.37 -5.04 5.53
C TYR A 232 -6.80 -3.63 5.73
N ASP A 233 -7.31 -2.64 5.03
CA ASP A 233 -6.87 -1.24 5.15
C ASP A 233 -7.05 -0.73 6.59
N GLY A 234 -8.23 -0.95 7.18
CA GLY A 234 -8.51 -0.57 8.56
C GLY A 234 -7.62 -1.29 9.60
N ILE A 235 -7.27 -2.55 9.36
CA ILE A 235 -6.35 -3.32 10.22
C ILE A 235 -4.94 -2.74 10.13
N LEU A 236 -4.44 -2.44 8.93
CA LEU A 236 -3.13 -1.84 8.74
C LEU A 236 -3.00 -0.49 9.45
N HIS A 237 -4.03 0.35 9.34
CA HIS A 237 -4.06 1.63 10.06
C HIS A 237 -3.96 1.44 11.58
N ARG A 238 -4.73 0.51 12.15
CA ARG A 238 -4.69 0.21 13.59
C ARG A 238 -3.34 -0.37 14.03
N ILE A 239 -2.77 -1.29 13.23
CA ILE A 239 -1.44 -1.85 13.53
C ILE A 239 -0.38 -0.75 13.51
N ASN A 240 -0.32 0.07 12.48
CA ASN A 240 0.69 1.13 12.39
C ASN A 240 0.51 2.20 13.47
N TYR A 241 -0.72 2.51 13.86
CA TYR A 241 -0.99 3.40 15.00
C TYR A 241 -0.47 2.80 16.31
N SER A 242 -0.71 1.50 16.56
CA SER A 242 -0.21 0.80 17.74
C SER A 242 1.31 0.65 17.73
N LEU A 243 1.91 0.40 16.55
CA LEU A 243 3.37 0.35 16.39
C LEU A 243 4.01 1.71 16.69
N LYS A 244 3.38 2.81 16.30
CA LYS A 244 3.88 4.15 16.65
C LYS A 244 3.98 4.31 18.17
N LYS A 245 2.94 3.90 18.93
CA LYS A 245 2.96 3.91 20.39
C LYS A 245 4.07 3.03 20.97
N LEU A 246 4.26 1.82 20.41
CA LEU A 246 5.37 0.96 20.82
C LEU A 246 6.74 1.60 20.57
N GLY A 247 6.90 2.32 19.46
CA GLY A 247 8.11 3.10 19.20
C GLY A 247 8.35 4.20 20.22
N GLU A 248 7.30 4.88 20.68
CA GLU A 248 7.33 5.88 21.74
C GLU A 248 7.72 5.24 23.09
N MET A 249 7.12 4.09 23.45
CA MET A 249 7.49 3.31 24.66
C MET A 249 8.95 2.81 24.63
N MET A 250 9.49 2.56 23.46
CA MET A 250 10.89 2.18 23.27
C MET A 250 11.83 3.38 23.13
N GLU A 251 11.34 4.59 23.20
CA GLU A 251 12.11 5.83 23.03
C GLU A 251 12.88 5.89 21.71
N LEU A 252 12.28 5.39 20.64
CA LEU A 252 12.90 5.41 19.32
C LEU A 252 12.78 6.81 18.70
N GLY A 253 13.84 7.30 18.06
CA GLY A 253 13.85 8.59 17.38
C GLY A 253 13.01 8.69 16.11
N TYR A 254 12.21 7.63 15.80
CA TYR A 254 11.36 7.56 14.62
C TYR A 254 10.15 6.64 14.88
N PRO A 255 9.01 6.85 14.17
CA PRO A 255 7.82 6.04 14.38
C PRO A 255 8.00 4.62 13.82
N LEU A 256 7.64 3.60 14.62
CA LEU A 256 7.53 2.23 14.13
C LEU A 256 6.32 2.07 13.19
N ASN A 257 6.48 1.22 12.21
CA ASN A 257 5.45 0.72 11.32
C ASN A 257 5.89 -0.59 10.65
N LEU A 258 5.02 -1.27 9.91
CA LEU A 258 5.37 -2.54 9.26
C LEU A 258 6.45 -2.42 8.16
N THR A 259 6.67 -1.23 7.62
CA THR A 259 7.79 -1.00 6.69
C THR A 259 9.12 -1.03 7.43
N VAL A 260 9.18 -0.48 8.65
CA VAL A 260 10.36 -0.57 9.52
C VAL A 260 10.67 -2.03 9.84
N ALA A 261 9.68 -2.88 10.13
CA ALA A 261 9.91 -4.31 10.37
C ALA A 261 10.63 -5.00 9.19
N ARG A 262 10.26 -4.66 7.97
CA ARG A 262 10.91 -5.18 6.76
C ARG A 262 12.33 -4.67 6.60
N HIS A 263 12.57 -3.38 6.86
CA HIS A 263 13.91 -2.82 6.83
C HIS A 263 14.79 -3.37 7.96
N SER A 264 14.23 -3.69 9.12
CA SER A 264 14.95 -4.33 10.21
C SER A 264 15.54 -5.67 9.76
N TRP A 265 14.74 -6.51 9.11
CA TRP A 265 15.24 -7.74 8.52
C TRP A 265 16.37 -7.48 7.50
N GLU A 266 16.12 -6.57 6.52
CA GLU A 266 17.12 -6.22 5.49
C GLU A 266 18.45 -5.71 6.09
N SER A 267 18.37 -4.98 7.22
CA SER A 267 19.55 -4.45 7.92
C SER A 267 20.30 -5.53 8.70
N MET A 268 19.58 -6.37 9.44
CA MET A 268 20.18 -7.40 10.29
C MET A 268 20.87 -8.51 9.48
N THR A 269 20.31 -8.92 8.34
CA THR A 269 20.91 -9.95 7.48
C THR A 269 22.27 -9.58 6.88
N LYS A 270 22.66 -8.32 6.95
CA LYS A 270 23.99 -7.87 6.53
C LYS A 270 25.06 -8.07 7.61
N SER A 271 24.67 -8.25 8.86
CA SER A 271 25.56 -8.21 10.02
C SER A 271 25.39 -9.38 11.00
N VAL A 272 24.33 -10.18 10.90
CA VAL A 272 23.96 -11.18 11.92
C VAL A 272 23.40 -12.44 11.26
N SER A 273 23.66 -13.59 11.88
CA SER A 273 23.07 -14.88 11.48
C SER A 273 21.56 -14.91 11.75
N ILE A 274 20.81 -15.67 10.97
CA ILE A 274 19.36 -15.86 11.18
C ILE A 274 19.06 -16.47 12.54
N SER A 275 19.91 -17.40 13.01
CA SER A 275 19.79 -18.02 14.33
C SER A 275 19.90 -17.04 15.50
N ASP A 276 20.56 -15.90 15.32
CA ASP A 276 20.69 -14.88 16.38
C ASP A 276 19.47 -13.95 16.46
N ILE A 277 18.64 -13.93 15.40
CA ILE A 277 17.42 -13.12 15.31
C ILE A 277 16.23 -13.88 15.90
N LEU A 278 16.26 -15.20 15.83
CA LEU A 278 15.21 -16.12 16.26
C LEU A 278 15.41 -16.59 17.69
#